data_da381f3b77471142653bd58c1ff740ea
#
_entry.id   da381f3b77471142653bd58c1ff740ea
#
_cell.length_a   1.000
_cell.length_b   1.000
_cell.length_c   1.000
_cell.angle_alpha   90.00
_cell.angle_beta   90.00
_cell.angle_gamma   90.00
#
_symmetry.space_group_name_H-M   'P 1'
#
loop_
_entity.id
_entity.type
_entity.pdbx_description
1 polymer ?
#
loop_
_entity_poly.entity_id
_entity_poly.type
_entity_poly.pdbx_seq_one_letter_code
_entity_poly.pdbx_strand_id
1 'polypeptide(L)'
;MEIVPLNVISTYSLLQSPLRPTELVQGAKSRGYRAVALADWNVMYGAIDFYNAAKAAGIKPLLGLRLHLKTMAMTTQGLEVLFLARTQAGYVNLMQLSTLKQTQAQGRFLTQQEIEPFLADLDLILPAQPLTLDQTMIDQWLAALVEKTAGHC
;
A
#
# COMPACT_ATOMS: atom_id res chain seq x y z
N MET A 1 11.23 18.22 12.90
CA MET A 1 10.79 17.53 11.65
C MET A 1 9.76 16.50 12.06
N GLU A 2 8.57 16.52 11.49
CA GLU A 2 7.53 15.54 11.79
C GLU A 2 7.71 14.33 10.86
N ILE A 3 7.91 13.15 11.42
CA ILE A 3 8.08 11.91 10.67
C ILE A 3 6.78 11.12 10.75
N VAL A 4 6.30 10.64 9.60
CA VAL A 4 5.14 9.75 9.50
C VAL A 4 5.60 8.44 8.84
N PRO A 5 5.59 7.31 9.56
CA PRO A 5 5.88 6.02 8.95
C PRO A 5 4.76 5.61 7.99
N LEU A 6 5.10 5.47 6.70
CA LEU A 6 4.13 5.13 5.64
C LEU A 6 4.16 3.65 5.25
N ASN A 7 5.23 2.94 5.58
CA ASN A 7 5.54 1.61 5.05
C ASN A 7 5.62 0.57 6.18
N VAL A 8 4.53 0.39 6.93
CA VAL A 8 4.47 -0.56 8.04
C VAL A 8 3.50 -1.68 7.74
N ILE A 9 3.92 -2.91 8.02
CA ILE A 9 3.14 -4.14 7.88
C ILE A 9 2.82 -4.74 9.24
N SER A 10 1.71 -5.48 9.32
CA SER A 10 1.29 -6.19 10.52
C SER A 10 1.42 -7.70 10.40
N THR A 11 0.95 -8.41 11.43
CA THR A 11 0.84 -9.87 11.46
C THR A 11 -0.01 -10.45 10.34
N TYR A 12 -0.84 -9.65 9.68
CA TYR A 12 -1.62 -10.07 8.52
C TYR A 12 -0.79 -10.20 7.23
N SER A 13 0.42 -9.63 7.24
CA SER A 13 1.47 -9.95 6.25
C SER A 13 2.23 -11.19 6.73
N LEU A 14 1.66 -12.36 6.45
CA LEU A 14 2.08 -13.66 7.01
C LEU A 14 3.59 -13.88 6.88
N LEU A 15 4.23 -14.33 7.97
CA LEU A 15 5.66 -14.62 8.09
C LEU A 15 6.61 -13.42 7.89
N GLN A 16 6.08 -12.20 7.74
CA GLN A 16 6.91 -11.01 7.50
C GLN A 16 6.95 -10.06 8.70
N SER A 17 5.91 -10.05 9.54
CA SER A 17 5.86 -9.19 10.72
C SER A 17 5.12 -9.87 11.88
N PRO A 18 5.64 -9.82 13.12
CA PRO A 18 4.93 -10.23 14.32
C PRO A 18 4.06 -9.10 14.90
N LEU A 19 4.10 -7.91 14.33
CA LEU A 19 3.52 -6.69 14.88
C LEU A 19 1.98 -6.67 14.71
N ARG A 20 1.24 -6.67 15.81
CA ARG A 20 -0.22 -6.54 15.76
C ARG A 20 -0.62 -5.08 15.46
N PRO A 21 -1.76 -4.83 14.79
CA PRO A 21 -2.22 -3.47 14.50
C PRO A 21 -2.31 -2.57 15.75
N THR A 22 -2.77 -3.11 16.88
CA THR A 22 -2.86 -2.38 18.14
C THR A 22 -1.48 -2.02 18.72
N GLU A 23 -0.52 -2.92 18.63
CA GLU A 23 0.86 -2.71 19.08
C GLU A 23 1.58 -1.66 18.20
N LEU A 24 1.30 -1.67 16.90
CA LEU A 24 1.77 -0.63 15.98
C LEU A 24 1.34 0.76 16.45
N VAL A 25 0.05 0.90 16.77
CA VAL A 25 -0.50 2.17 17.24
C VAL A 25 0.12 2.61 18.58
N GLN A 26 0.27 1.69 19.52
CA GLN A 26 0.93 1.97 20.80
C GLN A 26 2.39 2.39 20.61
N GLY A 27 3.12 1.70 19.73
CA GLY A 27 4.48 2.04 19.37
C GLY A 27 4.62 3.40 18.67
N ALA A 28 3.66 3.77 17.84
CA ALA A 28 3.60 5.08 17.21
C ALA A 28 3.35 6.19 18.25
N LYS A 29 2.40 5.96 19.17
CA LYS A 29 2.07 6.90 20.25
C LYS A 29 3.26 7.13 21.19
N SER A 30 3.94 6.08 21.62
CA SER A 30 5.08 6.17 22.53
C SER A 30 6.27 6.92 21.94
N ARG A 31 6.39 6.95 20.60
CA ARG A 31 7.42 7.70 19.85
C ARG A 31 6.98 9.10 19.46
N GLY A 32 5.78 9.51 19.84
CA GLY A 32 5.26 10.85 19.53
C GLY A 32 4.84 11.05 18.08
N TYR A 33 4.59 9.99 17.32
CA TYR A 33 4.06 10.11 15.96
C TYR A 33 2.60 10.55 15.99
N ARG A 34 2.23 11.51 15.14
CA ARG A 34 0.86 12.00 15.01
C ARG A 34 0.03 11.20 14.01
N ALA A 35 0.71 10.51 13.10
CA ALA A 35 0.11 9.65 12.09
C ALA A 35 0.98 8.41 11.86
N VAL A 36 0.37 7.33 11.42
CA VAL A 36 1.07 6.11 11.01
C VAL A 36 0.24 5.38 9.97
N ALA A 37 0.89 4.75 9.00
CA ALA A 37 0.23 3.91 8.02
C ALA A 37 0.30 2.43 8.43
N LEU A 38 -0.75 1.69 8.06
CA LEU A 38 -0.73 0.24 7.97
C LEU A 38 -0.95 -0.15 6.52
N ALA A 39 -0.02 -0.91 5.95
CA ALA A 39 -0.05 -1.33 4.55
C ALA A 39 0.42 -2.78 4.42
N ASP A 40 -0.48 -3.71 4.67
CA ASP A 40 -0.22 -5.14 4.58
C ASP A 40 -0.14 -5.65 3.14
N TRP A 41 0.52 -6.78 2.95
CA TRP A 41 0.66 -7.44 1.66
C TRP A 41 -0.64 -8.10 1.21
N ASN A 42 -1.18 -7.66 0.09
CA ASN A 42 -2.32 -8.26 -0.63
C ASN A 42 -3.65 -8.25 0.13
N VAL A 43 -3.69 -7.86 1.42
CA VAL A 43 -4.88 -7.96 2.29
C VAL A 43 -5.14 -6.68 3.07
N MET A 44 -6.41 -6.47 3.46
CA MET A 44 -6.86 -5.37 4.28
C MET A 44 -7.44 -5.85 5.64
N TYR A 45 -7.09 -7.07 6.07
CA TYR A 45 -7.71 -7.70 7.24
C TYR A 45 -7.49 -6.94 8.55
N GLY A 46 -6.33 -6.32 8.71
CA GLY A 46 -5.99 -5.52 9.91
C GLY A 46 -6.53 -4.08 9.91
N ALA A 47 -7.16 -3.63 8.81
CA ALA A 47 -7.51 -2.21 8.62
C ALA A 47 -8.47 -1.68 9.68
N ILE A 48 -9.50 -2.43 10.03
CA ILE A 48 -10.54 -2.00 11.00
C ILE A 48 -9.95 -1.92 12.41
N ASP A 49 -9.23 -2.97 12.85
CA ASP A 49 -8.60 -2.99 14.18
C ASP A 49 -7.58 -1.86 14.33
N PHE A 50 -6.77 -1.65 13.29
CA PHE A 50 -5.82 -0.55 13.24
C PHE A 50 -6.50 0.81 13.31
N TYR A 51 -7.55 1.03 12.50
CA TYR A 51 -8.28 2.29 12.46
C TYR A 51 -8.88 2.63 13.83
N ASN A 52 -9.57 1.67 14.45
CA ASN A 52 -10.20 1.85 15.75
C ASN A 52 -9.16 2.13 16.86
N ALA A 53 -8.06 1.38 16.87
CA ALA A 53 -6.98 1.59 17.84
C ALA A 53 -6.33 2.97 17.66
N ALA A 54 -6.06 3.39 16.42
CA ALA A 54 -5.45 4.68 16.13
C ALA A 54 -6.36 5.85 16.53
N LYS A 55 -7.65 5.77 16.25
CA LYS A 55 -8.65 6.78 16.67
C LYS A 55 -8.71 6.87 18.19
N ALA A 56 -8.77 5.75 18.90
CA ALA A 56 -8.76 5.73 20.37
C ALA A 56 -7.48 6.30 20.97
N ALA A 57 -6.34 6.13 20.29
CA ALA A 57 -5.04 6.66 20.72
C ALA A 57 -4.81 8.14 20.36
N GLY A 58 -5.69 8.75 19.55
CA GLY A 58 -5.53 10.11 19.04
C GLY A 58 -4.48 10.24 17.92
N ILE A 59 -4.19 9.14 17.21
CA ILE A 59 -3.26 9.08 16.08
C ILE A 59 -4.05 9.05 14.78
N LYS A 60 -3.60 9.79 13.76
CA LYS A 60 -4.20 9.74 12.43
C LYS A 60 -3.85 8.41 11.73
N PRO A 61 -4.83 7.52 11.48
CA PRO A 61 -4.58 6.30 10.71
C PRO A 61 -4.48 6.62 9.22
N LEU A 62 -3.49 6.04 8.57
CA LEU A 62 -3.37 6.00 7.11
C LEU A 62 -3.53 4.55 6.67
N LEU A 63 -4.54 4.28 5.84
CA LEU A 63 -4.83 2.93 5.37
C LEU A 63 -4.17 2.71 4.02
N GLY A 64 -3.42 1.64 3.91
CA GLY A 64 -2.70 1.28 2.69
C GLY A 64 -2.79 -0.19 2.36
N LEU A 65 -2.29 -0.51 1.17
CA LEU A 65 -2.19 -1.86 0.63
C LEU A 65 -0.90 -1.99 -0.16
N ARG A 66 -0.15 -3.07 0.03
CA ARG A 66 1.00 -3.41 -0.81
C ARG A 66 0.64 -4.48 -1.81
N LEU A 67 1.08 -4.27 -3.02
CA LEU A 67 0.93 -5.24 -4.11
C LEU A 67 2.24 -5.38 -4.88
N HIS A 68 2.45 -6.55 -5.47
CA HIS A 68 3.38 -6.70 -6.58
C HIS A 68 2.60 -6.62 -7.88
N LEU A 69 3.03 -5.73 -8.77
CA LEU A 69 2.45 -5.53 -10.07
C LEU A 69 3.33 -6.13 -11.16
N LYS A 70 2.70 -6.70 -12.17
CA LYS A 70 3.38 -7.14 -13.37
C LYS A 70 3.66 -5.92 -14.25
N THR A 71 4.92 -5.68 -14.57
CA THR A 71 5.35 -4.68 -15.54
C THR A 71 6.08 -5.37 -16.68
N MET A 72 6.22 -4.68 -17.82
CA MET A 72 7.02 -5.19 -18.93
C MET A 72 8.51 -5.36 -18.58
N ALA A 73 8.98 -4.60 -17.58
CA ALA A 73 10.35 -4.64 -17.10
C ALA A 73 10.67 -5.80 -16.15
N MET A 74 9.64 -6.46 -15.57
CA MET A 74 9.82 -7.49 -14.54
C MET A 74 8.99 -8.73 -14.84
N THR A 75 9.68 -9.81 -15.19
CA THR A 75 9.02 -11.08 -15.52
C THR A 75 8.86 -12.02 -14.32
N THR A 76 9.68 -11.89 -13.28
CA THR A 76 9.79 -12.91 -12.22
C THR A 76 9.40 -12.44 -10.81
N GLN A 77 9.63 -11.17 -10.44
CA GLN A 77 9.42 -10.70 -9.06
C GLN A 77 8.29 -9.71 -8.87
N GLY A 78 7.78 -9.10 -9.94
CA GLY A 78 6.82 -8.02 -9.88
C GLY A 78 7.39 -6.72 -9.26
N LEU A 79 6.80 -5.59 -9.60
CA LEU A 79 7.14 -4.29 -9.04
C LEU A 79 6.36 -4.09 -7.73
N GLU A 80 7.07 -3.85 -6.63
CA GLU A 80 6.42 -3.50 -5.37
C GLU A 80 5.83 -2.11 -5.45
N VAL A 81 4.55 -1.99 -5.10
CA VAL A 81 3.84 -0.72 -5.03
C VAL A 81 3.05 -0.64 -3.74
N LEU A 82 3.14 0.50 -3.07
CA LEU A 82 2.35 0.85 -1.91
C LEU A 82 1.26 1.84 -2.33
N PHE A 83 0.02 1.51 -2.05
CA PHE A 83 -1.14 2.38 -2.22
C PHE A 83 -1.61 2.89 -0.87
N LEU A 84 -1.91 4.19 -0.75
CA LEU A 84 -2.49 4.80 0.44
C LEU A 84 -3.81 5.48 0.09
N ALA A 85 -4.85 5.24 0.88
CA ALA A 85 -6.14 5.90 0.71
C ALA A 85 -6.11 7.35 1.19
N ARG A 86 -6.51 8.28 0.32
CA ARG A 86 -6.68 9.71 0.65
C ARG A 86 -8.05 10.02 1.22
N THR A 87 -9.05 9.28 0.76
CA THR A 87 -10.46 9.49 1.09
C THR A 87 -11.16 8.18 1.43
N GLN A 88 -12.41 8.25 1.84
CA GLN A 88 -13.26 7.05 2.01
C GLN A 88 -13.44 6.29 0.69
N ALA A 89 -13.54 6.98 -0.44
CA ALA A 89 -13.62 6.34 -1.76
C ALA A 89 -12.30 5.59 -2.08
N GLY A 90 -11.15 6.19 -1.77
CA GLY A 90 -9.86 5.52 -1.87
C GLY A 90 -9.77 4.26 -1.02
N TYR A 91 -10.31 4.28 0.21
CA TYR A 91 -10.37 3.05 1.03
C TYR A 91 -11.21 1.94 0.38
N VAL A 92 -12.35 2.30 -0.22
CA VAL A 92 -13.17 1.33 -1.00
C VAL A 92 -12.34 0.76 -2.17
N ASN A 93 -11.58 1.60 -2.87
CA ASN A 93 -10.70 1.17 -3.95
C ASN A 93 -9.59 0.21 -3.47
N LEU A 94 -8.99 0.45 -2.29
CA LEU A 94 -8.05 -0.50 -1.68
C LEU A 94 -8.70 -1.87 -1.41
N MET A 95 -9.94 -1.89 -0.92
CA MET A 95 -10.67 -3.14 -0.71
C MET A 95 -10.93 -3.88 -2.03
N GLN A 96 -11.28 -3.16 -3.10
CA GLN A 96 -11.45 -3.74 -4.44
C GLN A 96 -10.15 -4.33 -4.98
N LEU A 97 -9.03 -3.60 -4.85
CA LEU A 97 -7.70 -4.08 -5.23
C LEU A 97 -7.29 -5.34 -4.44
N SER A 98 -7.54 -5.35 -3.14
CA SER A 98 -7.29 -6.52 -2.28
C SER A 98 -8.14 -7.72 -2.73
N THR A 99 -9.44 -7.51 -2.98
CA THR A 99 -10.35 -8.56 -3.47
C THR A 99 -9.90 -9.09 -4.82
N LEU A 100 -9.58 -8.20 -5.76
CA LEU A 100 -9.08 -8.57 -7.08
C LEU A 100 -7.82 -9.44 -6.97
N LYS A 101 -6.88 -9.05 -6.08
CA LYS A 101 -5.66 -9.84 -5.84
C LYS A 101 -5.97 -11.21 -5.24
N GLN A 102 -6.89 -11.30 -4.29
CA GLN A 102 -7.22 -12.56 -3.61
C GLN A 102 -8.01 -13.54 -4.51
N THR A 103 -8.75 -13.02 -5.48
CA THR A 103 -9.51 -13.85 -6.45
C THR A 103 -8.68 -14.35 -7.63
N GLN A 104 -7.46 -13.85 -7.79
CA GLN A 104 -6.53 -14.29 -8.84
C GLN A 104 -5.90 -15.64 -8.52
N ALA A 105 -5.41 -16.32 -9.56
CA ALA A 105 -4.62 -17.54 -9.39
C ALA A 105 -3.39 -17.28 -8.50
N GLN A 106 -3.06 -18.23 -7.64
CA GLN A 106 -1.95 -18.14 -6.72
C GLN A 106 -0.64 -17.82 -7.47
N GLY A 107 0.13 -16.85 -6.96
CA GLY A 107 1.39 -16.41 -7.58
C GLY A 107 1.25 -15.43 -8.75
N ARG A 108 0.04 -15.13 -9.24
CA ARG A 108 -0.16 -14.14 -10.30
C ARG A 108 -0.05 -12.71 -9.76
N PHE A 109 0.68 -11.85 -10.48
CA PHE A 109 0.71 -10.41 -10.23
C PHE A 109 -0.38 -9.70 -11.02
N LEU A 110 -0.97 -8.66 -10.43
CA LEU A 110 -1.90 -7.79 -11.13
C LEU A 110 -1.15 -6.95 -12.17
N THR A 111 -1.81 -6.69 -13.28
CA THR A 111 -1.31 -5.82 -14.34
C THR A 111 -1.77 -4.38 -14.12
N GLN A 112 -1.13 -3.42 -14.79
CA GLN A 112 -1.55 -2.03 -14.78
C GLN A 112 -3.02 -1.87 -15.20
N GLN A 113 -3.45 -2.53 -16.27
CA GLN A 113 -4.82 -2.44 -16.78
C GLN A 113 -5.87 -2.91 -15.76
N GLU A 114 -5.53 -3.91 -14.95
CA GLU A 114 -6.43 -4.44 -13.93
C GLU A 114 -6.59 -3.50 -12.73
N ILE A 115 -5.57 -2.72 -12.39
CA ILE A 115 -5.61 -1.79 -11.25
C ILE A 115 -6.14 -0.40 -11.62
N GLU A 116 -6.04 0.02 -12.88
CA GLU A 116 -6.41 1.36 -13.34
C GLU A 116 -7.80 1.84 -12.89
N PRO A 117 -8.86 1.01 -12.90
CA PRO A 117 -10.19 1.45 -12.46
C PRO A 117 -10.25 1.87 -10.98
N PHE A 118 -9.28 1.46 -10.18
CA PHE A 118 -9.27 1.64 -8.72
C PHE A 118 -8.24 2.64 -8.22
N LEU A 119 -7.57 3.38 -9.11
CA LEU A 119 -6.50 4.31 -8.73
C LEU A 119 -6.99 5.67 -8.20
N ALA A 120 -8.25 6.01 -8.46
CA ALA A 120 -8.82 7.27 -7.96
C ALA A 120 -8.74 7.35 -6.43
N ASP A 121 -8.41 8.53 -5.90
CA ASP A 121 -8.28 8.80 -4.47
C ASP A 121 -7.22 7.95 -3.72
N LEU A 122 -6.25 7.44 -4.46
CA LEU A 122 -5.07 6.76 -3.91
C LEU A 122 -3.80 7.57 -4.18
N ASP A 123 -2.92 7.61 -3.18
CA ASP A 123 -1.52 7.95 -3.37
C ASP A 123 -0.76 6.67 -3.70
N LEU A 124 0.16 6.75 -4.66
CA LEU A 124 0.98 5.63 -5.08
C LEU A 124 2.44 5.92 -4.73
N ILE A 125 3.05 4.99 -4.01
CA ILE A 125 4.44 5.09 -3.58
C ILE A 125 5.20 3.88 -4.10
N LEU A 126 6.33 4.13 -4.76
CA LEU A 126 7.29 3.10 -5.09
C LEU A 126 8.35 3.05 -3.99
N PRO A 127 8.40 1.99 -3.17
CA PRO A 127 9.53 1.77 -2.28
C PRO A 127 10.81 1.58 -3.07
N ALA A 128 11.97 1.82 -2.44
CA ALA A 128 13.25 1.59 -3.07
C ALA A 128 13.34 0.15 -3.58
N GLN A 129 13.48 -0.01 -4.89
CA GLN A 129 13.59 -1.31 -5.54
C GLN A 129 15.08 -1.71 -5.67
N PRO A 130 15.39 -3.01 -5.80
CA PRO A 130 16.74 -3.43 -6.16
C PRO A 130 17.18 -2.76 -7.47
N LEU A 131 18.45 -2.33 -7.54
CA LEU A 131 19.05 -1.61 -8.68
C LEU A 131 19.11 -2.40 -10.00
N THR A 132 18.55 -3.59 -10.06
CA THR A 132 18.49 -4.44 -11.26
C THR A 132 17.38 -4.05 -12.24
N LEU A 133 16.57 -3.03 -11.90
CA LEU A 133 15.49 -2.57 -12.76
C LEU A 133 15.96 -1.50 -13.73
N ASP A 134 15.48 -1.60 -14.95
CA ASP A 134 15.67 -0.51 -15.93
C ASP A 134 14.85 0.71 -15.49
N GLN A 135 15.55 1.73 -15.00
CA GLN A 135 14.95 2.97 -14.51
C GLN A 135 14.07 3.63 -15.57
N THR A 136 14.47 3.57 -16.83
CA THR A 136 13.71 4.17 -17.95
C THR A 136 12.33 3.53 -18.11
N MET A 137 12.25 2.21 -17.94
CA MET A 137 10.97 1.49 -18.01
C MET A 137 10.07 1.79 -16.80
N ILE A 138 10.65 1.97 -15.61
CA ILE A 138 9.89 2.38 -14.42
C ILE A 138 9.34 3.79 -14.61
N ASP A 139 10.15 4.71 -15.12
CA ASP A 139 9.75 6.10 -15.36
C ASP A 139 8.61 6.18 -16.40
N GLN A 140 8.68 5.40 -17.47
CA GLN A 140 7.62 5.30 -18.47
C GLN A 140 6.31 4.73 -17.88
N TRP A 141 6.43 3.70 -17.04
CA TRP A 141 5.29 3.09 -16.36
C TRP A 141 4.66 4.08 -15.36
N LEU A 142 5.48 4.81 -14.59
CA LEU A 142 5.01 5.86 -13.70
C LEU A 142 4.32 6.99 -14.45
N ALA A 143 4.91 7.48 -15.54
CA ALA A 143 4.32 8.55 -16.36
C ALA A 143 2.92 8.17 -16.85
N ALA A 144 2.74 6.93 -17.31
CA ALA A 144 1.44 6.42 -17.75
C ALA A 144 0.42 6.33 -16.62
N LEU A 145 0.86 6.05 -15.38
CA LEU A 145 -0.01 6.02 -14.19
C LEU A 145 -0.35 7.44 -13.71
N VAL A 146 0.62 8.35 -13.66
CA VAL A 146 0.43 9.74 -13.23
C VAL A 146 -0.61 10.45 -14.12
N GLU A 147 -0.56 10.23 -15.42
CA GLU A 147 -1.54 10.78 -16.35
C GLU A 147 -2.98 10.35 -16.01
N LYS A 148 -3.14 9.11 -15.51
CA LYS A 148 -4.45 8.53 -15.15
C LYS A 148 -4.91 8.84 -13.72
N THR A 149 -3.98 9.11 -12.81
CA THR A 149 -4.29 9.46 -11.41
C THR A 149 -4.47 10.96 -11.19
N ALA A 150 -4.55 11.77 -12.27
CA ALA A 150 -4.65 13.22 -12.21
C ALA A 150 -3.50 13.89 -11.42
N GLY A 151 -2.29 13.34 -11.51
CA GLY A 151 -1.08 13.92 -10.92
C GLY A 151 -0.89 13.64 -9.42
N HIS A 152 -1.55 12.64 -8.89
CA HIS A 152 -1.43 12.21 -7.48
C HIS A 152 -0.56 10.94 -7.33
N CYS A 153 0.70 11.01 -7.74
CA CYS A 153 1.74 10.00 -7.48
C CYS A 153 2.88 10.60 -6.67
#